data_ea133be861fe1b4cb5c38da55cfd8b77
#
_entry.id   ea133be861fe1b4cb5c38da55cfd8b77
#
_cell.length_a   1.000
_cell.length_b   1.000
_cell.length_c   1.000
_cell.angle_alpha   90.00
_cell.angle_beta   90.00
_cell.angle_gamma   90.00
#
_symmetry.space_group_name_H-M   'P 1'
#
loop_
_entity.id
_entity.type
_entity.pdbx_description
1 polymer ?
#
loop_
_entity_poly.entity_id
_entity_poly.type
_entity_poly.pdbx_seq_one_letter_code
_entity_poly.pdbx_strand_id
1 'polypeptide(L)'
;MKKIIFSLAVVVFISIFSSTVYAMELGKLEKVEDTLIPDGKNSIIIQQINAVTNDKGEVAFPLYSKSKVLKVEIIKGSVLDNIKTVEYGDQKYNLIVFNEKNSEVTFGVTMNKEGVYEGKKAKLGDTFPSGVLTIEHKVVNSSPNAIKAYSAKIAAPKGRELLNIVDYDAEKAFNITEKDGYVFGGFDFGSISAGKETKLAINIFSPMKIHVTLVWIAAIILSAAFMIKNKELLKGKKA
;
A
#
# COMPACT_ATOMS: atom_id res chain seq x y z
N MET A 1 29.18 -48.82 22.46
CA MET A 1 29.69 -47.52 22.96
C MET A 1 30.18 -46.58 21.85
N LYS A 2 31.01 -46.99 20.89
CA LYS A 2 31.50 -46.09 19.81
C LYS A 2 30.41 -45.44 18.96
N LYS A 3 29.29 -46.11 18.68
CA LYS A 3 28.16 -45.54 17.89
C LYS A 3 27.37 -44.45 18.63
N ILE A 4 27.27 -44.55 19.96
CA ILE A 4 26.57 -43.56 20.79
C ILE A 4 27.40 -42.28 20.91
N ILE A 5 28.71 -42.39 21.00
CA ILE A 5 29.62 -41.24 21.08
C ILE A 5 29.60 -40.46 19.75
N PHE A 6 29.53 -41.16 18.61
CA PHE A 6 29.45 -40.51 17.30
C PHE A 6 28.13 -39.77 17.11
N SER A 7 27.01 -40.35 17.57
CA SER A 7 25.69 -39.71 17.50
C SER A 7 25.62 -38.47 18.38
N LEU A 8 26.22 -38.48 19.56
CA LEU A 8 26.29 -37.34 20.48
C LEU A 8 27.15 -36.22 19.91
N ALA A 9 28.30 -36.54 19.30
CA ALA A 9 29.17 -35.57 18.65
C ALA A 9 28.48 -34.86 17.45
N VAL A 10 27.68 -35.58 16.66
CA VAL A 10 26.92 -35.00 15.54
C VAL A 10 25.84 -34.08 16.04
N VAL A 11 25.11 -34.43 17.12
CA VAL A 11 24.07 -33.56 17.71
C VAL A 11 24.69 -32.30 18.33
N VAL A 12 25.83 -32.39 18.99
CA VAL A 12 26.56 -31.23 19.53
C VAL A 12 27.09 -30.35 18.39
N PHE A 13 27.60 -30.95 17.31
CA PHE A 13 28.06 -30.20 16.14
C PHE A 13 26.90 -29.46 15.41
N ILE A 14 25.74 -30.07 15.30
CA ILE A 14 24.54 -29.43 14.72
C ILE A 14 24.04 -28.30 15.63
N SER A 15 24.11 -28.44 16.94
CA SER A 15 23.73 -27.37 17.87
C SER A 15 24.74 -26.21 17.94
N ILE A 16 26.01 -26.42 17.58
CA ILE A 16 27.00 -25.35 17.49
C ILE A 16 26.89 -24.61 16.15
N PHE A 17 26.39 -25.27 15.09
CA PHE A 17 26.07 -24.64 13.80
C PHE A 17 24.63 -24.12 13.67
N SER A 18 23.80 -24.26 14.70
CA SER A 18 22.70 -23.32 14.86
C SER A 18 23.31 -21.94 15.11
N SER A 19 23.90 -21.41 14.04
CA SER A 19 24.37 -20.05 13.96
C SER A 19 23.33 -19.19 14.65
N THR A 20 23.71 -18.58 15.75
CA THR A 20 23.10 -17.33 16.17
C THR A 20 23.13 -16.45 14.92
N VAL A 21 22.05 -16.47 14.15
CA VAL A 21 21.74 -15.38 13.25
C VAL A 21 21.64 -14.20 14.20
N TYR A 22 22.78 -13.51 14.40
CA TYR A 22 22.75 -12.19 15.01
C TYR A 22 21.81 -11.40 14.10
N ALA A 23 20.57 -11.27 14.55
CA ALA A 23 19.66 -10.32 13.94
C ALA A 23 20.45 -9.01 13.97
N MET A 24 20.86 -8.54 12.81
CA MET A 24 21.62 -7.32 12.67
C MET A 24 20.66 -6.21 13.10
N GLU A 25 20.78 -5.74 14.35
CA GLU A 25 19.90 -4.70 14.89
C GLU A 25 20.22 -3.39 14.17
N LEU A 26 19.58 -3.17 13.04
CA LEU A 26 19.71 -1.95 12.22
C LEU A 26 18.64 -0.92 12.59
N GLY A 27 18.60 -0.56 13.88
CA GLY A 27 17.56 0.30 14.44
C GLY A 27 16.23 -0.40 14.64
N LYS A 28 15.19 0.35 15.04
CA LYS A 28 13.82 -0.17 15.26
C LYS A 28 12.83 0.73 14.56
N LEU A 29 11.95 0.14 13.76
CA LEU A 29 10.86 0.87 13.09
C LEU A 29 9.64 0.90 14.02
N GLU A 30 9.42 2.03 14.68
CA GLU A 30 8.30 2.22 15.60
C GLU A 30 6.99 2.44 14.82
N LYS A 31 7.04 3.30 13.79
CA LYS A 31 5.89 3.59 12.95
C LYS A 31 6.31 3.89 11.52
N VAL A 32 5.57 3.35 10.56
CA VAL A 32 5.72 3.64 9.13
C VAL A 32 4.35 3.93 8.54
N GLU A 33 4.19 5.09 7.92
CA GLU A 33 2.95 5.55 7.30
C GLU A 33 3.18 5.86 5.84
N ASP A 34 2.46 5.17 4.95
CA ASP A 34 2.52 5.39 3.51
C ASP A 34 1.32 6.19 3.03
N THR A 35 1.57 7.24 2.27
CA THR A 35 0.55 7.98 1.53
C THR A 35 0.84 7.88 0.05
N LEU A 36 -0.08 7.29 -0.72
CA LEU A 36 0.05 7.11 -2.15
C LEU A 36 -0.81 8.13 -2.89
N ILE A 37 -0.17 8.90 -3.78
CA ILE A 37 -0.81 9.93 -4.60
C ILE A 37 -0.59 9.56 -6.08
N PRO A 38 -1.62 9.65 -6.95
CA PRO A 38 -1.49 9.33 -8.36
C PRO A 38 -0.55 10.29 -9.09
N ASP A 39 0.32 9.71 -9.93
CA ASP A 39 1.19 10.41 -10.88
C ASP A 39 1.09 9.70 -12.24
N GLY A 40 0.04 9.99 -12.99
CA GLY A 40 -0.32 9.26 -14.19
C GLY A 40 -0.66 7.79 -13.87
N LYS A 41 0.13 6.85 -14.42
CA LYS A 41 0.03 5.41 -14.12
C LYS A 41 0.86 5.01 -12.89
N ASN A 42 1.77 5.87 -12.46
CA ASN A 42 2.65 5.67 -11.32
C ASN A 42 2.05 6.24 -10.05
N SER A 43 2.75 6.08 -8.95
CA SER A 43 2.42 6.67 -7.66
C SER A 43 3.60 7.44 -7.09
N ILE A 44 3.34 8.63 -6.57
CA ILE A 44 4.22 9.24 -5.58
C ILE A 44 3.84 8.66 -4.23
N ILE A 45 4.80 8.02 -3.57
CA ILE A 45 4.65 7.52 -2.20
C ILE A 45 5.37 8.49 -1.28
N ILE A 46 4.64 9.02 -0.31
CA ILE A 46 5.18 9.79 0.79
C ILE A 46 5.17 8.85 1.99
N GLN A 47 6.35 8.36 2.37
CA GLN A 47 6.54 7.49 3.52
C GLN A 47 7.05 8.33 4.69
N GLN A 48 6.34 8.31 5.82
CA GLN A 48 6.79 8.90 7.07
C GLN A 48 7.24 7.78 8.01
N ILE A 49 8.44 7.91 8.56
CA ILE A 49 9.08 6.90 9.39
C ILE A 49 9.46 7.49 10.74
N ASN A 50 8.97 6.87 11.81
CA ASN A 50 9.45 7.08 13.17
C ASN A 50 10.27 5.86 13.57
N ALA A 51 11.51 6.06 13.95
CA ALA A 51 12.44 4.99 14.25
C ALA A 51 13.31 5.30 15.46
N VAL A 52 13.96 4.27 16.01
CA VAL A 52 15.05 4.40 16.99
C VAL A 52 16.32 3.87 16.33
N THR A 53 17.35 4.70 16.27
CA THR A 53 18.66 4.32 15.72
C THR A 53 19.34 3.25 16.59
N ASN A 54 20.24 2.46 16.01
CA ASN A 54 21.10 1.57 16.79
C ASN A 54 22.33 2.33 17.38
N ASP A 55 23.27 1.59 17.97
CA ASP A 55 24.52 2.11 18.54
C ASP A 55 25.46 2.75 17.52
N LYS A 56 25.21 2.52 16.21
CA LYS A 56 25.96 3.13 15.09
C LYS A 56 25.20 4.28 14.42
N GLY A 57 23.99 4.60 14.87
CA GLY A 57 23.13 5.59 14.25
C GLY A 57 22.35 5.08 13.04
N GLU A 58 22.32 3.76 12.79
CA GLU A 58 21.72 3.16 11.60
C GLU A 58 20.22 2.91 11.78
N VAL A 59 19.47 3.09 10.70
CA VAL A 59 18.06 2.68 10.56
C VAL A 59 17.87 2.02 9.21
N ALA A 60 17.44 0.74 9.22
CA ALA A 60 17.04 0.02 8.03
C ALA A 60 15.52 0.10 7.83
N PHE A 61 15.07 0.38 6.60
CA PHE A 61 13.66 0.45 6.27
C PHE A 61 13.36 -0.19 4.89
N PRO A 62 12.10 -0.58 4.60
CA PRO A 62 11.76 -1.33 3.41
C PRO A 62 12.13 -0.63 2.10
N LEU A 63 12.65 -1.40 1.14
CA LEU A 63 12.78 -0.99 -0.25
C LEU A 63 11.59 -1.53 -1.04
N TYR A 64 10.80 -0.66 -1.64
CA TYR A 64 9.66 -1.07 -2.44
C TYR A 64 10.08 -1.48 -3.85
N SER A 65 9.55 -2.60 -4.32
CA SER A 65 9.79 -3.06 -5.69
C SER A 65 9.35 -2.01 -6.71
N LYS A 66 10.16 -1.79 -7.74
CA LYS A 66 9.94 -0.81 -8.82
C LYS A 66 9.78 0.63 -8.29
N SER A 67 10.42 0.97 -7.18
CA SER A 67 10.44 2.33 -6.65
C SER A 67 11.82 2.98 -6.78
N LYS A 68 11.80 4.32 -6.90
CA LYS A 68 12.99 5.17 -6.90
C LYS A 68 12.80 6.27 -5.88
N VAL A 69 13.76 6.41 -4.97
CA VAL A 69 13.78 7.52 -4.00
C VAL A 69 14.02 8.84 -4.76
N LEU A 70 13.14 9.82 -4.50
CA LEU A 70 13.23 11.16 -5.09
C LEU A 70 13.76 12.18 -4.08
N LYS A 71 13.32 12.08 -2.82
CA LYS A 71 13.66 13.05 -1.76
C LYS A 71 13.66 12.35 -0.40
N VAL A 72 14.55 12.82 0.46
CA VAL A 72 14.53 12.53 1.89
C VAL A 72 14.40 13.85 2.64
N GLU A 73 13.59 13.85 3.68
CA GLU A 73 13.34 15.02 4.52
C GLU A 73 13.49 14.62 5.98
N ILE A 74 14.42 15.25 6.68
CA ILE A 74 14.67 14.95 8.09
C ILE A 74 13.81 15.90 8.93
N ILE A 75 12.95 15.30 9.78
CA ILE A 75 12.05 16.02 10.67
C ILE A 75 12.66 16.11 12.07
N LYS A 76 13.26 15.00 12.55
CA LYS A 76 13.94 14.92 13.85
C LYS A 76 15.22 14.09 13.68
N GLY A 77 16.34 14.63 14.13
CA GLY A 77 17.67 14.06 14.00
C GLY A 77 18.50 14.77 12.94
N SER A 78 19.73 14.32 12.75
CA SER A 78 20.67 14.82 11.74
C SER A 78 21.37 13.66 11.02
N VAL A 79 21.36 13.67 9.69
CA VAL A 79 21.91 12.58 8.87
C VAL A 79 23.42 12.71 8.74
N LEU A 80 24.12 11.61 8.98
CA LEU A 80 25.56 11.48 8.75
C LEU A 80 25.86 11.08 7.31
N ASP A 81 25.03 10.21 6.70
CA ASP A 81 25.22 9.70 5.35
C ASP A 81 23.88 9.51 4.64
N ASN A 82 23.89 9.71 3.31
CA ASN A 82 22.69 9.56 2.47
C ASN A 82 22.16 8.13 2.48
N ILE A 83 20.88 7.99 2.08
CA ILE A 83 20.26 6.66 1.92
C ILE A 83 21.09 5.81 0.96
N LYS A 84 21.39 4.60 1.40
CA LYS A 84 22.04 3.54 0.61
C LYS A 84 21.12 2.33 0.53
N THR A 85 21.07 1.69 -0.63
CA THR A 85 20.48 0.36 -0.74
C THR A 85 21.54 -0.66 -0.36
N VAL A 86 21.20 -1.53 0.60
CA VAL A 86 22.07 -2.59 1.11
C VAL A 86 21.46 -3.95 0.73
N GLU A 87 22.31 -4.88 0.32
CA GLU A 87 21.96 -6.26 0.05
C GLU A 87 22.47 -7.15 1.19
N TYR A 88 21.57 -7.96 1.76
CA TYR A 88 21.93 -8.95 2.77
C TYR A 88 21.20 -10.26 2.49
N GLY A 89 21.96 -11.28 2.06
CA GLY A 89 21.38 -12.50 1.51
C GLY A 89 20.53 -12.18 0.27
N ASP A 90 19.30 -12.67 0.26
CA ASP A 90 18.33 -12.43 -0.83
C ASP A 90 17.48 -11.16 -0.62
N GLN A 91 17.75 -10.40 0.44
CA GLN A 91 16.97 -9.20 0.77
C GLN A 91 17.73 -7.92 0.43
N LYS A 92 16.98 -6.95 -0.11
CA LYS A 92 17.46 -5.59 -0.35
C LYS A 92 16.61 -4.63 0.46
N TYR A 93 17.26 -3.74 1.22
CA TYR A 93 16.59 -2.71 1.99
C TYR A 93 17.31 -1.38 1.90
N ASN A 94 16.67 -0.32 2.30
CA ASN A 94 17.29 0.99 2.44
C ASN A 94 17.91 1.15 3.82
N LEU A 95 19.08 1.76 3.87
CA LEU A 95 19.81 2.11 5.10
C LEU A 95 20.07 3.62 5.11
N ILE A 96 19.79 4.26 6.23
CA ILE A 96 20.17 5.65 6.50
C ILE A 96 20.95 5.70 7.82
N VAL A 97 21.95 6.58 7.90
CA VAL A 97 22.80 6.72 9.09
C VAL A 97 22.63 8.13 9.65
N PHE A 98 22.31 8.21 10.93
CA PHE A 98 22.16 9.44 11.70
C PHE A 98 23.38 9.68 12.59
N ASN A 99 23.58 10.92 13.00
CA ASN A 99 24.58 11.25 14.02
C ASN A 99 24.14 10.76 15.41
N GLU A 100 22.84 10.75 15.67
CA GLU A 100 22.23 10.31 16.92
C GLU A 100 22.24 8.78 17.01
N LYS A 101 22.71 8.25 18.16
CA LYS A 101 22.78 6.83 18.46
C LYS A 101 21.76 6.47 19.53
N ASN A 102 21.13 5.30 19.41
CA ASN A 102 20.12 4.79 20.34
C ASN A 102 19.03 5.84 20.66
N SER A 103 18.65 6.62 19.64
CA SER A 103 17.81 7.80 19.79
C SER A 103 16.64 7.77 18.81
N GLU A 104 15.55 8.39 19.20
CA GLU A 104 14.40 8.55 18.30
C GLU A 104 14.70 9.54 17.18
N VAL A 105 14.40 9.12 15.97
CA VAL A 105 14.49 9.92 14.75
C VAL A 105 13.19 9.87 13.97
N THR A 106 12.90 10.93 13.21
CA THR A 106 11.74 11.00 12.33
C THR A 106 12.16 11.56 10.98
N PHE A 107 11.78 10.89 9.91
CA PHE A 107 12.12 11.33 8.56
C PHE A 107 11.03 10.92 7.56
N GLY A 108 10.95 11.67 6.47
CA GLY A 108 10.10 11.40 5.34
C GLY A 108 10.92 10.95 4.13
N VAL A 109 10.40 9.96 3.40
CA VAL A 109 10.97 9.49 2.14
C VAL A 109 9.92 9.63 1.05
N THR A 110 10.20 10.43 0.02
CA THR A 110 9.35 10.53 -1.16
C THR A 110 9.92 9.63 -2.24
N MET A 111 9.08 8.75 -2.79
CA MET A 111 9.44 7.79 -3.81
C MET A 111 8.48 7.87 -5.00
N ASN A 112 8.96 7.60 -6.21
CA ASN A 112 8.11 7.24 -7.34
C ASN A 112 8.05 5.72 -7.44
N LYS A 113 6.85 5.14 -7.55
CA LYS A 113 6.63 3.71 -7.75
C LYS A 113 5.83 3.49 -9.02
N GLU A 114 6.36 2.67 -9.91
CA GLU A 114 5.77 2.41 -11.22
C GLU A 114 4.52 1.52 -11.15
N GLY A 115 3.55 1.80 -12.02
CA GLY A 115 2.43 0.92 -12.35
C GLY A 115 1.33 0.79 -11.29
N VAL A 116 1.39 1.52 -10.17
CA VAL A 116 0.39 1.41 -9.09
C VAL A 116 -1.00 1.80 -9.58
N TYR A 117 -1.10 2.86 -10.39
CA TYR A 117 -2.36 3.39 -10.93
C TYR A 117 -2.70 2.89 -12.35
N GLU A 118 -2.03 1.87 -12.86
CA GLU A 118 -2.47 1.19 -14.08
C GLU A 118 -3.85 0.56 -13.89
N GLY A 119 -4.17 0.15 -12.66
CA GLY A 119 -5.45 -0.43 -12.29
C GLY A 119 -5.73 -1.76 -12.98
N LYS A 120 -6.40 -2.65 -12.29
CA LYS A 120 -6.96 -3.88 -12.87
C LYS A 120 -8.48 -3.73 -12.89
N LYS A 121 -9.14 -4.26 -13.92
CA LYS A 121 -10.62 -4.39 -13.86
C LYS A 121 -10.97 -5.14 -12.59
N ALA A 122 -11.84 -4.54 -11.77
CA ALA A 122 -12.28 -5.18 -10.56
C ALA A 122 -13.03 -6.48 -10.90
N LYS A 123 -12.69 -7.55 -10.22
CA LYS A 123 -13.43 -8.81 -10.25
C LYS A 123 -14.61 -8.69 -9.27
N LEU A 124 -15.57 -7.87 -9.65
CA LEU A 124 -16.82 -7.70 -8.91
C LEU A 124 -17.86 -8.57 -9.60
N GLY A 125 -18.72 -9.24 -8.84
CA GLY A 125 -19.83 -10.00 -9.40
C GLY A 125 -20.72 -9.13 -10.27
N ASP A 126 -21.71 -9.71 -10.94
CA ASP A 126 -22.57 -9.11 -11.98
C ASP A 126 -23.35 -7.85 -11.54
N THR A 127 -23.28 -7.46 -10.27
CA THR A 127 -24.05 -6.34 -9.69
C THR A 127 -23.33 -4.99 -9.72
N PHE A 128 -22.07 -4.91 -10.15
CA PHE A 128 -21.32 -3.65 -10.14
C PHE A 128 -21.23 -2.99 -11.52
N PRO A 129 -21.18 -1.64 -11.55
CA PRO A 129 -21.08 -0.90 -12.82
C PRO A 129 -19.81 -1.28 -13.59
N SER A 130 -19.90 -1.35 -14.89
CA SER A 130 -18.72 -1.46 -15.76
C SER A 130 -17.80 -0.25 -15.55
N GLY A 131 -16.49 -0.46 -15.44
CA GLY A 131 -15.51 0.62 -15.30
C GLY A 131 -14.93 0.81 -13.90
N VAL A 132 -15.23 -0.09 -12.97
CA VAL A 132 -14.54 -0.14 -11.68
C VAL A 132 -13.13 -0.68 -11.87
N LEU A 133 -12.15 0.05 -11.32
CA LEU A 133 -10.74 -0.34 -11.29
C LEU A 133 -10.29 -0.60 -9.88
N THR A 134 -9.49 -1.64 -9.69
CA THR A 134 -8.78 -1.90 -8.43
C THR A 134 -7.39 -1.30 -8.51
N ILE A 135 -7.04 -0.45 -7.56
CA ILE A 135 -5.70 0.07 -7.31
C ILE A 135 -5.11 -0.68 -6.13
N GLU A 136 -3.89 -1.18 -6.29
CA GLU A 136 -3.26 -2.06 -5.30
C GLU A 136 -1.88 -1.54 -4.89
N HIS A 137 -1.65 -1.46 -3.59
CA HIS A 137 -0.35 -1.22 -2.99
C HIS A 137 0.08 -2.44 -2.18
N LYS A 138 1.09 -3.12 -2.70
CA LYS A 138 1.72 -4.27 -2.06
C LYS A 138 3.01 -3.83 -1.41
N VAL A 139 3.17 -4.17 -0.14
CA VAL A 139 4.35 -3.88 0.67
C VAL A 139 4.94 -5.17 1.20
N VAL A 140 6.21 -5.36 0.96
CA VAL A 140 7.01 -6.40 1.62
C VAL A 140 7.94 -5.68 2.58
N ASN A 141 7.89 -6.04 3.87
CA ASN A 141 8.87 -5.52 4.82
C ASN A 141 10.23 -6.20 4.56
N SER A 142 10.98 -5.66 3.61
CA SER A 142 12.31 -6.16 3.24
C SER A 142 13.41 -5.76 4.24
N SER A 143 13.09 -4.94 5.25
CA SER A 143 14.04 -4.62 6.31
C SER A 143 14.25 -5.83 7.23
N PRO A 144 15.41 -5.95 7.89
CA PRO A 144 15.69 -7.05 8.83
C PRO A 144 14.85 -6.96 10.12
N ASN A 145 14.23 -5.81 10.39
CA ASN A 145 13.46 -5.56 11.60
C ASN A 145 11.96 -5.55 11.35
N ALA A 146 11.17 -5.89 12.36
CA ALA A 146 9.72 -5.70 12.31
C ALA A 146 9.36 -4.20 12.31
N ILE A 147 8.32 -3.83 11.58
CA ILE A 147 7.63 -2.54 11.71
C ILE A 147 6.60 -2.73 12.82
N LYS A 148 6.66 -1.95 13.91
CA LYS A 148 5.72 -2.11 15.03
C LYS A 148 4.31 -1.62 14.70
N ALA A 149 4.20 -0.52 13.98
CA ALA A 149 2.93 0.03 13.52
C ALA A 149 3.06 0.47 12.06
N TYR A 150 2.29 -0.17 11.16
CA TYR A 150 2.24 0.18 9.76
C TYR A 150 0.84 0.61 9.37
N SER A 151 0.74 1.72 8.67
CA SER A 151 -0.49 2.18 8.06
C SER A 151 -0.24 2.63 6.62
N ALA A 152 -1.24 2.49 5.77
CA ALA A 152 -1.18 2.97 4.39
C ALA A 152 -2.50 3.59 3.97
N LYS A 153 -2.44 4.60 3.08
CA LYS A 153 -3.60 5.21 2.45
C LYS A 153 -3.33 5.49 0.97
N ILE A 154 -4.32 5.21 0.14
CA ILE A 154 -4.26 5.38 -1.31
C ILE A 154 -5.27 6.44 -1.71
N ALA A 155 -4.82 7.46 -2.45
CA ALA A 155 -5.70 8.47 -3.03
C ALA A 155 -6.44 7.92 -4.25
N ALA A 156 -7.75 8.17 -4.35
CA ALA A 156 -8.45 8.05 -5.61
C ALA A 156 -7.97 9.16 -6.57
N PRO A 157 -7.68 8.87 -7.86
CA PRO A 157 -7.32 9.89 -8.84
C PRO A 157 -8.42 10.94 -8.98
N LYS A 158 -8.05 12.20 -9.26
CA LYS A 158 -9.02 13.28 -9.47
C LYS A 158 -10.07 12.91 -10.54
N GLY A 159 -11.32 13.14 -10.22
CA GLY A 159 -12.45 12.76 -11.10
C GLY A 159 -12.86 11.29 -11.01
N ARG A 160 -12.30 10.54 -10.10
CA ARG A 160 -12.76 9.21 -9.70
C ARG A 160 -13.16 9.20 -8.24
N GLU A 161 -14.09 8.34 -7.91
CA GLU A 161 -14.59 8.18 -6.55
C GLU A 161 -14.15 6.83 -5.97
N LEU A 162 -13.93 6.81 -4.67
CA LEU A 162 -13.66 5.59 -3.91
C LEU A 162 -14.97 4.81 -3.76
N LEU A 163 -15.00 3.55 -4.20
CA LEU A 163 -16.14 2.67 -4.04
C LEU A 163 -16.07 1.90 -2.72
N ASN A 164 -14.98 1.19 -2.51
CA ASN A 164 -14.72 0.43 -1.29
C ASN A 164 -13.22 0.08 -1.15
N ILE A 165 -12.84 -0.42 0.02
CA ILE A 165 -11.56 -1.06 0.27
C ILE A 165 -11.72 -2.56 0.03
N VAL A 166 -10.80 -3.16 -0.73
CA VAL A 166 -10.83 -4.58 -1.11
C VAL A 166 -10.22 -5.41 0.02
N ASP A 167 -10.73 -6.63 0.20
CA ASP A 167 -10.28 -7.56 1.22
C ASP A 167 -10.33 -6.96 2.64
N TYR A 168 -11.37 -6.16 2.88
CA TYR A 168 -11.60 -5.54 4.18
C TYR A 168 -11.83 -6.61 5.25
N ASP A 169 -10.97 -6.60 6.25
CA ASP A 169 -11.15 -7.36 7.48
C ASP A 169 -11.95 -6.50 8.46
N ALA A 170 -13.17 -6.95 8.81
CA ALA A 170 -14.08 -6.20 9.68
C ALA A 170 -13.52 -5.95 11.10
N GLU A 171 -12.50 -6.71 11.51
CA GLU A 171 -11.84 -6.53 12.81
C GLU A 171 -10.82 -5.38 12.80
N LYS A 172 -10.44 -4.87 11.64
CA LYS A 172 -9.44 -3.82 11.49
C LYS A 172 -10.07 -2.47 11.14
N ALA A 173 -9.55 -1.41 11.74
CA ALA A 173 -10.01 -0.06 11.47
C ALA A 173 -9.57 0.42 10.08
N PHE A 174 -10.53 0.83 9.26
CA PHE A 174 -10.26 1.60 8.05
C PHE A 174 -10.67 3.05 8.25
N ASN A 175 -10.09 3.94 7.47
CA ASN A 175 -10.51 5.33 7.44
C ASN A 175 -10.63 5.85 6.01
N ILE A 176 -11.58 6.75 5.81
CA ILE A 176 -11.70 7.52 4.58
C ILE A 176 -11.46 8.97 4.97
N THR A 177 -10.51 9.62 4.31
CA THR A 177 -10.16 11.01 4.55
C THR A 177 -10.12 11.79 3.26
N GLU A 178 -10.47 13.06 3.30
CA GLU A 178 -10.34 13.99 2.17
C GLU A 178 -9.26 15.02 2.48
N LYS A 179 -8.33 15.19 1.55
CA LYS A 179 -7.26 16.18 1.65
C LYS A 179 -6.78 16.61 0.26
N ASP A 180 -6.56 17.92 0.06
CA ASP A 180 -6.03 18.50 -1.19
C ASP A 180 -6.83 18.10 -2.45
N GLY A 181 -8.15 17.87 -2.28
CA GLY A 181 -9.04 17.43 -3.35
C GLY A 181 -8.87 15.95 -3.76
N TYR A 182 -8.24 15.14 -2.92
CA TYR A 182 -8.18 13.69 -3.04
C TYR A 182 -8.98 13.03 -1.93
N VAL A 183 -9.68 11.96 -2.28
CA VAL A 183 -10.29 11.03 -1.33
C VAL A 183 -9.33 9.87 -1.12
N PHE A 184 -8.93 9.62 0.12
CA PHE A 184 -8.03 8.54 0.49
C PHE A 184 -8.79 7.39 1.16
N GLY A 185 -8.57 6.18 0.69
CA GLY A 185 -8.90 4.97 1.43
C GLY A 185 -7.67 4.47 2.17
N GLY A 186 -7.78 4.33 3.48
CA GLY A 186 -6.67 3.95 4.36
C GLY A 186 -6.97 2.76 5.25
N PHE A 187 -5.90 2.09 5.68
CA PHE A 187 -5.96 0.93 6.51
C PHE A 187 -4.80 0.90 7.51
N ASP A 188 -5.10 0.50 8.74
CA ASP A 188 -4.10 0.28 9.79
C ASP A 188 -3.83 -1.23 9.91
N PHE A 189 -2.63 -1.64 9.54
CA PHE A 189 -2.22 -3.05 9.50
C PHE A 189 -1.63 -3.55 10.83
N GLY A 190 -1.31 -2.63 11.75
CA GLY A 190 -0.58 -2.98 12.96
C GLY A 190 0.87 -3.38 12.67
N SER A 191 1.36 -4.43 13.29
CA SER A 191 2.76 -4.87 13.14
C SER A 191 2.98 -5.71 11.88
N ILE A 192 4.10 -5.46 11.18
CA ILE A 192 4.56 -6.29 10.05
C ILE A 192 5.95 -6.84 10.36
N SER A 193 6.05 -8.14 10.51
CA SER A 193 7.34 -8.83 10.73
C SER A 193 8.27 -8.69 9.52
N ALA A 194 9.58 -8.83 9.74
CA ALA A 194 10.57 -8.88 8.66
C ALA A 194 10.22 -9.96 7.63
N GLY A 195 10.38 -9.65 6.35
CA GLY A 195 10.06 -10.55 5.23
C GLY A 195 8.56 -10.78 4.97
N LYS A 196 7.67 -10.26 5.82
CA LYS A 196 6.21 -10.40 5.61
C LYS A 196 5.68 -9.36 4.65
N GLU A 197 4.61 -9.76 3.98
CA GLU A 197 3.91 -8.97 3.00
C GLU A 197 2.56 -8.52 3.54
N THR A 198 2.16 -7.30 3.16
CA THR A 198 0.80 -6.80 3.31
C THR A 198 0.34 -6.09 2.05
N LYS A 199 -0.96 -5.97 1.90
CA LYS A 199 -1.57 -5.39 0.70
C LYS A 199 -2.74 -4.48 1.10
N LEU A 200 -2.73 -3.26 0.59
CA LEU A 200 -3.90 -2.38 0.56
C LEU A 200 -4.41 -2.29 -0.87
N ALA A 201 -5.69 -2.52 -1.06
CA ALA A 201 -6.33 -2.33 -2.36
C ALA A 201 -7.64 -1.58 -2.19
N ILE A 202 -7.90 -0.66 -3.12
CA ILE A 202 -9.13 0.11 -3.19
C ILE A 202 -9.78 -0.07 -4.56
N ASN A 203 -11.11 -0.11 -4.59
CA ASN A 203 -11.87 0.00 -5.82
C ASN A 203 -12.28 1.44 -6.04
N ILE A 204 -12.08 1.92 -7.25
CA ILE A 204 -12.44 3.26 -7.70
C ILE A 204 -13.30 3.19 -8.95
N PHE A 205 -14.17 4.16 -9.14
CA PHE A 205 -15.01 4.27 -10.34
C PHE A 205 -15.06 5.70 -10.86
N SER A 206 -15.43 5.85 -12.12
CA SER A 206 -15.73 7.18 -12.69
C SER A 206 -17.21 7.46 -12.51
N PRO A 207 -17.59 8.50 -11.75
CA PRO A 207 -18.99 8.88 -11.64
C PRO A 207 -19.54 9.30 -13.00
N MET A 208 -20.81 9.02 -13.25
CA MET A 208 -21.47 9.45 -14.48
C MET A 208 -21.54 10.98 -14.50
N LYS A 209 -21.01 11.58 -15.57
CA LYS A 209 -21.05 13.04 -15.71
C LYS A 209 -22.49 13.53 -15.80
N ILE A 210 -22.80 14.62 -15.10
CA ILE A 210 -24.16 15.16 -14.97
C ILE A 210 -24.87 15.37 -16.32
N HIS A 211 -24.15 15.80 -17.36
CA HIS A 211 -24.71 15.98 -18.68
C HIS A 211 -25.17 14.65 -19.33
N VAL A 212 -24.46 13.54 -19.05
CA VAL A 212 -24.87 12.19 -19.50
C VAL A 212 -26.13 11.76 -18.77
N THR A 213 -26.23 12.02 -17.49
CA THR A 213 -27.44 11.78 -16.69
C THR A 213 -28.63 12.57 -17.22
N LEU A 214 -28.44 13.86 -17.53
CA LEU A 214 -29.48 14.69 -18.12
C LEU A 214 -29.98 14.19 -19.49
N VAL A 215 -29.06 13.72 -20.36
CA VAL A 215 -29.42 13.10 -21.64
C VAL A 215 -30.27 11.85 -21.42
N TRP A 216 -29.93 10.99 -20.46
CA TRP A 216 -30.76 9.82 -20.16
C TRP A 216 -32.14 10.18 -19.61
N ILE A 217 -32.22 11.18 -18.72
CA ILE A 217 -33.51 11.69 -18.22
C ILE A 217 -34.35 12.23 -19.37
N ALA A 218 -33.76 13.05 -20.25
CA ALA A 218 -34.46 13.58 -21.40
C ALA A 218 -34.94 12.46 -22.33
N ALA A 219 -34.13 11.45 -22.60
CA ALA A 219 -34.50 10.29 -23.42
C ALA A 219 -35.69 9.51 -22.81
N ILE A 220 -35.70 9.31 -21.49
CA ILE A 220 -36.80 8.64 -20.78
C ILE A 220 -38.10 9.47 -20.92
N ILE A 221 -38.02 10.79 -20.67
CA ILE A 221 -39.19 11.69 -20.78
C ILE A 221 -39.76 11.68 -22.21
N LEU A 222 -38.90 11.81 -23.24
CA LEU A 222 -39.30 11.78 -24.64
C LEU A 222 -39.95 10.43 -25.01
N SER A 223 -39.37 9.32 -24.53
CA SER A 223 -39.94 7.99 -24.77
C SER A 223 -41.31 7.82 -24.12
N ALA A 224 -41.48 8.30 -22.88
CA ALA A 224 -42.77 8.29 -22.19
C ALA A 224 -43.80 9.15 -22.92
N ALA A 225 -43.45 10.36 -23.32
CA ALA A 225 -44.30 11.25 -24.09
C ALA A 225 -44.73 10.62 -25.44
N PHE A 226 -43.78 9.97 -26.14
CA PHE A 226 -44.08 9.24 -27.37
C PHE A 226 -45.07 8.09 -27.16
N MET A 227 -44.87 7.29 -26.11
CA MET A 227 -45.78 6.19 -25.75
C MET A 227 -47.20 6.69 -25.42
N ILE A 228 -47.30 7.79 -24.66
CA ILE A 228 -48.61 8.39 -24.32
C ILE A 228 -49.29 8.91 -25.55
N LYS A 229 -48.58 9.67 -26.41
CA LYS A 229 -49.12 10.24 -27.63
C LYS A 229 -49.58 9.16 -28.63
N ASN A 230 -48.88 8.05 -28.70
CA ASN A 230 -49.16 6.97 -29.65
C ASN A 230 -49.85 5.76 -29.00
N LYS A 231 -50.51 5.95 -27.85
CA LYS A 231 -51.19 4.90 -27.10
C LYS A 231 -52.14 4.04 -27.92
N GLU A 232 -52.84 4.65 -28.85
CA GLU A 232 -53.79 3.96 -29.75
C GLU A 232 -53.07 3.06 -30.77
N LEU A 233 -51.89 3.49 -31.26
CA LEU A 233 -51.03 2.68 -32.14
C LEU A 233 -50.43 1.48 -31.43
N LEU A 234 -50.09 1.63 -30.12
CA LEU A 234 -49.49 0.57 -29.30
C LEU A 234 -50.55 -0.45 -28.85
N LYS A 235 -51.81 -0.09 -28.81
CA LYS A 235 -52.90 -1.03 -28.43
C LYS A 235 -53.19 -2.10 -29.46
N GLY A 236 -52.50 -2.12 -30.59
CA GLY A 236 -52.73 -3.08 -31.66
C GLY A 236 -54.18 -3.14 -32.11
N LYS A 237 -54.51 -2.97 -33.35
CA LYS A 237 -55.84 -3.30 -33.85
C LYS A 237 -56.17 -4.72 -33.39
N LYS A 238 -57.09 -4.88 -32.45
CA LYS A 238 -57.72 -6.17 -32.25
C LYS A 238 -58.37 -6.55 -33.56
N ALA A 239 -57.78 -7.52 -34.24
CA ALA A 239 -58.41 -8.19 -35.36
C ALA A 239 -59.53 -9.07 -34.82
#